data_26b8872138985a12ec4425150e6ad0c0
#
_entry.id   26b8872138985a12ec4425150e6ad0c0
#
_cell.length_a   1.000
_cell.length_b   1.000
_cell.length_c   1.000
_cell.angle_alpha   90.00
_cell.angle_beta   90.00
_cell.angle_gamma   90.00
#
_symmetry.space_group_name_H-M   'P 1'
#
loop_
_entity.id
_entity.type
_entity.pdbx_description
1 polymer ?
#
loop_
_entity_poly.entity_id
_entity_poly.type
_entity_poly.pdbx_seq_one_letter_code
_entity_poly.pdbx_strand_id
1 'polypeptide(L)'
;KDAAAQAGKTRCTTVIHVGDSTSIGMFDDGYLSDPQRNAQVTYKNVGAHEVVADVTGARSTVESLEGDPSIRDSVQRLLDQGYGEDACWIIGAGVNDAANRAVGGSGEEDWRVDQIMELLGDAPVLWPTAATNLNSGSYDNANMAPFNEALLAARDRYPNLVVYDWASDVRPEWFLPGDDVHYQTEGNEKRAEYFAKALTLAFPTDGSAPDDQIVTVDK
;
A
#
# COMPACT_ATOMS: atom_id res chain seq x y z
N LYS A 1 -29.92 -5.33 13.71
CA LYS A 1 -28.74 -5.54 14.60
C LYS A 1 -27.47 -5.83 13.82
N ASP A 2 -27.58 -6.23 12.52
CA ASP A 2 -26.42 -6.67 11.72
C ASP A 2 -25.65 -5.52 11.08
N ALA A 3 -26.29 -4.40 10.72
CA ALA A 3 -25.64 -3.25 10.06
C ALA A 3 -24.62 -2.55 10.97
N ALA A 4 -24.90 -2.42 12.28
CA ALA A 4 -23.97 -1.80 13.23
C ALA A 4 -22.75 -2.71 13.56
N ALA A 5 -22.90 -4.04 13.42
CA ALA A 5 -21.82 -5.00 13.62
C ALA A 5 -20.88 -5.07 12.39
N GLN A 6 -21.33 -4.59 11.24
CA GLN A 6 -20.55 -4.54 9.99
C GLN A 6 -19.89 -3.19 9.73
N ALA A 7 -20.28 -2.15 10.49
CA ALA A 7 -19.61 -0.85 10.44
C ALA A 7 -18.12 -1.00 10.79
N GLY A 8 -17.25 -0.53 9.90
CA GLY A 8 -15.80 -0.67 10.06
C GLY A 8 -15.26 -2.06 9.71
N LYS A 9 -16.00 -2.86 8.90
CA LYS A 9 -15.54 -4.10 8.31
C LYS A 9 -15.37 -3.97 6.80
N THR A 10 -14.45 -4.79 6.25
CA THR A 10 -14.26 -4.91 4.81
C THR A 10 -14.94 -6.18 4.27
N ARG A 11 -15.33 -6.14 2.97
CA ARG A 11 -15.75 -7.33 2.21
C ARG A 11 -14.59 -8.24 1.81
N CYS A 12 -13.33 -7.78 1.96
CA CYS A 12 -12.13 -8.51 1.58
C CYS A 12 -11.87 -9.67 2.54
N THR A 13 -12.20 -10.90 2.13
CA THR A 13 -11.94 -12.12 2.93
C THR A 13 -10.50 -12.59 2.82
N THR A 14 -9.87 -12.40 1.66
CA THR A 14 -8.44 -12.61 1.42
C THR A 14 -7.80 -11.25 1.11
N VAL A 15 -6.78 -10.89 1.86
CA VAL A 15 -6.00 -9.66 1.67
C VAL A 15 -4.57 -10.03 1.34
N ILE A 16 -4.06 -9.53 0.22
CA ILE A 16 -2.69 -9.71 -0.21
C ILE A 16 -1.98 -8.36 -0.15
N HIS A 17 -0.95 -8.27 0.66
CA HIS A 17 -0.13 -7.08 0.77
C HIS A 17 1.24 -7.33 0.13
N VAL A 18 1.48 -6.74 -1.03
CA VAL A 18 2.78 -6.72 -1.69
C VAL A 18 3.40 -5.35 -1.47
N GLY A 19 4.54 -5.29 -0.79
CA GLY A 19 5.11 -4.01 -0.38
C GLY A 19 6.64 -3.97 -0.36
N ASP A 20 7.17 -2.76 -0.33
CA ASP A 20 8.60 -2.47 -0.19
C ASP A 20 9.03 -2.39 1.29
N SER A 21 10.23 -1.82 1.55
CA SER A 21 10.78 -1.68 2.91
C SER A 21 9.89 -0.88 3.85
N THR A 22 9.06 0.04 3.34
CA THR A 22 8.15 0.85 4.16
C THR A 22 7.02 0.02 4.78
N SER A 23 6.79 -1.19 4.26
CA SER A 23 5.80 -2.13 4.78
C SER A 23 6.37 -3.17 5.75
N ILE A 24 7.69 -3.40 5.78
CA ILE A 24 8.30 -4.47 6.59
C ILE A 24 7.92 -4.32 8.07
N GLY A 25 8.08 -3.11 8.63
CA GLY A 25 7.82 -2.87 10.05
C GLY A 25 6.36 -3.06 10.48
N MET A 26 5.40 -3.06 9.55
CA MET A 26 3.99 -3.36 9.85
C MET A 26 3.75 -4.86 10.08
N PHE A 27 4.61 -5.73 9.55
CA PHE A 27 4.46 -7.19 9.56
C PHE A 27 5.49 -7.91 10.43
N ASP A 28 6.53 -7.23 10.88
CA ASP A 28 7.58 -7.79 11.72
C ASP A 28 7.43 -7.31 13.17
N ASP A 29 7.11 -8.25 14.07
CA ASP A 29 6.89 -7.98 15.49
C ASP A 29 8.11 -7.33 16.18
N GLY A 30 9.31 -7.45 15.61
CA GLY A 30 10.52 -6.79 16.10
C GLY A 30 10.50 -5.26 15.98
N TYR A 31 9.62 -4.70 15.15
CA TYR A 31 9.42 -3.25 14.98
C TYR A 31 8.20 -2.70 15.72
N LEU A 32 7.45 -3.54 16.43
CA LEU A 32 6.20 -3.19 17.09
C LEU A 32 6.36 -3.26 18.62
N SER A 33 5.62 -2.42 19.34
CA SER A 33 5.56 -2.47 20.81
C SER A 33 4.61 -3.59 21.30
N ASP A 34 3.64 -3.96 20.46
CA ASP A 34 2.63 -4.98 20.72
C ASP A 34 2.35 -5.79 19.44
N PRO A 35 2.59 -7.12 19.42
CA PRO A 35 2.27 -7.97 18.29
C PRO A 35 0.80 -7.91 17.82
N GLN A 36 -0.14 -7.50 18.70
CA GLN A 36 -1.54 -7.30 18.34
C GLN A 36 -1.75 -6.11 17.38
N ARG A 37 -0.74 -5.27 17.21
CA ARG A 37 -0.74 -4.15 16.25
C ARG A 37 -0.13 -4.50 14.89
N ASN A 38 0.33 -5.73 14.72
CA ASN A 38 0.82 -6.27 13.46
C ASN A 38 -0.27 -6.18 12.36
N ALA A 39 0.11 -5.87 11.14
CA ALA A 39 -0.82 -5.71 10.03
C ALA A 39 -1.64 -6.98 9.73
N GLN A 40 -1.08 -8.17 9.93
CA GLN A 40 -1.86 -9.42 9.83
C GLN A 40 -3.03 -9.46 10.82
N VAL A 41 -2.81 -8.97 12.05
CA VAL A 41 -3.84 -8.92 13.09
C VAL A 41 -4.86 -7.83 12.79
N THR A 42 -4.40 -6.62 12.43
CA THR A 42 -5.30 -5.49 12.17
C THR A 42 -6.19 -5.74 10.96
N TYR A 43 -5.69 -6.38 9.89
CA TYR A 43 -6.50 -6.76 8.72
C TYR A 43 -7.54 -7.83 9.07
N LYS A 44 -7.18 -8.83 9.90
CA LYS A 44 -8.14 -9.82 10.41
C LYS A 44 -9.22 -9.18 11.30
N ASN A 45 -8.83 -8.21 12.11
CA ASN A 45 -9.77 -7.48 12.96
C ASN A 45 -10.82 -6.70 12.17
N VAL A 46 -10.54 -6.31 10.92
CA VAL A 46 -11.50 -5.62 10.05
C VAL A 46 -12.23 -6.55 9.07
N GLY A 47 -11.98 -7.87 9.10
CA GLY A 47 -12.77 -8.84 8.35
C GLY A 47 -12.01 -9.81 7.46
N ALA A 48 -10.69 -9.63 7.26
CA ALA A 48 -9.90 -10.60 6.50
C ALA A 48 -9.81 -11.94 7.25
N HIS A 49 -10.02 -13.04 6.54
CA HIS A 49 -9.80 -14.39 7.05
C HIS A 49 -8.38 -14.85 6.75
N GLU A 50 -7.91 -14.54 5.54
CA GLU A 50 -6.55 -14.83 5.08
C GLU A 50 -5.81 -13.52 4.81
N VAL A 51 -4.54 -13.47 5.24
CA VAL A 51 -3.64 -12.35 4.96
C VAL A 51 -2.33 -12.93 4.45
N VAL A 52 -1.96 -12.56 3.24
CA VAL A 52 -0.69 -12.90 2.61
C VAL A 52 0.16 -11.65 2.52
N ALA A 53 1.34 -11.68 3.12
CA ALA A 53 2.30 -10.58 3.07
C ALA A 53 3.53 -11.00 2.26
N ASP A 54 3.85 -10.22 1.24
CA ASP A 54 5.09 -10.30 0.47
C ASP A 54 5.75 -8.92 0.53
N VAL A 55 6.61 -8.74 1.52
CA VAL A 55 7.28 -7.47 1.79
C VAL A 55 8.80 -7.66 1.76
N THR A 56 9.48 -6.91 0.91
CA THR A 56 10.92 -7.01 0.70
C THR A 56 11.52 -5.61 0.52
N GLY A 57 12.70 -5.38 1.10
CA GLY A 57 13.38 -4.09 1.02
C GLY A 57 13.85 -3.73 -0.39
N ALA A 58 14.12 -2.45 -0.61
CA ALA A 58 14.81 -1.89 -1.78
C ALA A 58 14.25 -2.30 -3.15
N ARG A 59 12.90 -2.43 -3.27
CA ARG A 59 12.23 -2.71 -4.53
C ARG A 59 11.20 -1.64 -4.89
N SER A 60 11.03 -1.41 -6.17
CA SER A 60 9.98 -0.61 -6.76
C SER A 60 8.96 -1.50 -7.48
N THR A 61 8.01 -0.89 -8.19
CA THR A 61 7.07 -1.64 -9.02
C THR A 61 7.77 -2.57 -10.02
N VAL A 62 8.88 -2.11 -10.62
CA VAL A 62 9.57 -2.81 -11.74
C VAL A 62 11.06 -3.07 -11.52
N GLU A 63 11.65 -2.53 -10.45
CA GLU A 63 13.07 -2.69 -10.15
C GLU A 63 13.27 -3.29 -8.75
N SER A 64 14.38 -3.98 -8.56
CA SER A 64 14.80 -4.56 -7.27
C SER A 64 16.32 -4.67 -7.20
N LEU A 65 16.85 -5.02 -6.04
CA LEU A 65 18.23 -5.44 -5.92
C LEU A 65 18.44 -6.79 -6.60
N GLU A 66 19.68 -7.06 -7.01
CA GLU A 66 20.03 -8.32 -7.69
C GLU A 66 19.65 -9.54 -6.83
N GLY A 67 18.82 -10.39 -7.41
CA GLY A 67 18.33 -11.62 -6.77
C GLY A 67 17.00 -11.50 -6.02
N ASP A 68 16.50 -10.29 -5.80
CA ASP A 68 15.21 -10.06 -5.16
C ASP A 68 14.11 -9.79 -6.21
N PRO A 69 12.85 -10.19 -5.94
CA PRO A 69 11.74 -9.88 -6.84
C PRO A 69 11.32 -8.42 -6.75
N SER A 70 11.01 -7.79 -7.88
CA SER A 70 10.24 -6.53 -7.91
C SER A 70 8.81 -6.73 -7.40
N ILE A 71 8.05 -5.65 -7.19
CA ILE A 71 6.61 -5.75 -6.89
C ILE A 71 5.89 -6.53 -8.00
N ARG A 72 6.19 -6.23 -9.26
CA ARG A 72 5.61 -6.90 -10.43
C ARG A 72 5.88 -8.41 -10.42
N ASP A 73 7.11 -8.81 -10.13
CA ASP A 73 7.47 -10.24 -10.07
C ASP A 73 6.75 -10.96 -8.94
N SER A 74 6.59 -10.32 -7.79
CA SER A 74 5.84 -10.86 -6.65
C SER A 74 4.35 -10.98 -6.95
N VAL A 75 3.74 -9.98 -7.60
CA VAL A 75 2.34 -10.03 -8.05
C VAL A 75 2.17 -11.19 -9.01
N GLN A 76 3.01 -11.31 -10.06
CA GLN A 76 2.92 -12.41 -11.02
C GLN A 76 3.04 -13.77 -10.34
N ARG A 77 4.01 -13.93 -9.44
CA ARG A 77 4.19 -15.19 -8.70
C ARG A 77 2.99 -15.55 -7.84
N LEU A 78 2.34 -14.59 -7.20
CA LEU A 78 1.14 -14.82 -6.39
C LEU A 78 -0.07 -15.17 -7.27
N LEU A 79 -0.21 -14.54 -8.44
CA LEU A 79 -1.21 -14.91 -9.43
C LEU A 79 -1.00 -16.35 -9.94
N ASP A 80 0.25 -16.76 -10.20
CA ASP A 80 0.60 -18.13 -10.60
C ASP A 80 0.30 -19.15 -9.50
N GLN A 81 0.24 -18.73 -8.22
CA GLN A 81 -0.17 -19.54 -7.09
C GLN A 81 -1.71 -19.63 -6.93
N GLY A 82 -2.46 -18.95 -7.78
CA GLY A 82 -3.92 -19.00 -7.81
C GLY A 82 -4.62 -17.88 -7.05
N TYR A 83 -3.90 -16.91 -6.51
CA TYR A 83 -4.52 -15.68 -6.01
C TYR A 83 -4.94 -14.82 -7.21
N GLY A 84 -6.12 -14.22 -7.16
CA GLY A 84 -6.67 -13.46 -8.30
C GLY A 84 -7.75 -12.47 -7.88
N GLU A 85 -8.83 -12.39 -8.67
CA GLU A 85 -9.91 -11.41 -8.52
C GLU A 85 -10.70 -11.54 -7.21
N ASP A 86 -10.69 -12.73 -6.58
CA ASP A 86 -11.35 -12.96 -5.29
C ASP A 86 -10.60 -12.37 -4.09
N ALA A 87 -9.35 -11.93 -4.28
CA ALA A 87 -8.54 -11.29 -3.26
C ALA A 87 -8.52 -9.77 -3.43
N CYS A 88 -8.45 -9.04 -2.31
CA CYS A 88 -8.12 -7.62 -2.34
C CYS A 88 -6.62 -7.43 -2.21
N TRP A 89 -6.04 -6.66 -3.12
CA TRP A 89 -4.61 -6.41 -3.18
C TRP A 89 -4.25 -5.05 -2.60
N ILE A 90 -3.28 -5.02 -1.71
CA ILE A 90 -2.66 -3.79 -1.22
C ILE A 90 -1.27 -3.70 -1.84
N ILE A 91 -1.00 -2.66 -2.60
CA ILE A 91 0.29 -2.43 -3.26
C ILE A 91 1.04 -1.36 -2.48
N GLY A 92 1.84 -1.77 -1.50
CA GLY A 92 2.63 -0.88 -0.65
C GLY A 92 3.92 -0.42 -1.31
N ALA A 93 3.82 0.26 -2.46
CA ALA A 93 4.95 0.72 -3.27
C ALA A 93 4.72 2.16 -3.76
N GLY A 94 5.80 2.80 -4.23
CA GLY A 94 5.79 4.15 -4.79
C GLY A 94 6.98 4.99 -4.34
N VAL A 95 7.45 4.82 -3.10
CA VAL A 95 8.58 5.59 -2.57
C VAL A 95 9.87 5.31 -3.37
N ASN A 96 10.17 4.03 -3.62
CA ASN A 96 11.33 3.65 -4.44
C ASN A 96 11.14 3.97 -5.92
N ASP A 97 9.91 3.91 -6.43
CA ASP A 97 9.59 4.33 -7.80
C ASP A 97 9.94 5.80 -8.02
N ALA A 98 9.44 6.67 -7.14
CA ALA A 98 9.71 8.09 -7.19
C ALA A 98 11.20 8.41 -7.03
N ALA A 99 11.89 7.75 -6.09
CA ALA A 99 13.32 7.94 -5.88
C ALA A 99 14.15 7.47 -7.09
N ASN A 100 13.81 6.35 -7.72
CA ASN A 100 14.46 5.86 -8.92
C ASN A 100 14.26 6.81 -10.11
N ARG A 101 13.05 7.36 -10.28
CA ARG A 101 12.75 8.35 -11.31
C ARG A 101 13.55 9.63 -11.11
N ALA A 102 13.68 10.09 -9.88
CA ALA A 102 14.46 11.30 -9.55
C ALA A 102 15.95 11.19 -9.96
N VAL A 103 16.49 9.98 -10.09
CA VAL A 103 17.88 9.74 -10.55
C VAL A 103 17.96 9.16 -11.97
N GLY A 104 16.89 9.25 -12.75
CA GLY A 104 16.87 8.83 -14.15
C GLY A 104 16.54 7.36 -14.38
N GLY A 105 15.87 6.71 -13.42
CA GLY A 105 15.32 5.35 -13.58
C GLY A 105 14.36 5.26 -14.77
N SER A 106 14.23 4.07 -15.36
CA SER A 106 13.47 3.83 -16.58
C SER A 106 11.96 3.75 -16.34
N GLY A 107 11.19 4.04 -17.39
CA GLY A 107 9.73 4.01 -17.40
C GLY A 107 9.12 5.22 -16.67
N GLU A 108 8.10 5.82 -17.28
CA GLU A 108 7.36 6.92 -16.67
C GLU A 108 6.48 6.40 -15.53
N GLU A 109 6.02 7.29 -14.66
CA GLU A 109 5.27 6.94 -13.45
C GLU A 109 3.94 6.23 -13.77
N ASP A 110 3.23 6.67 -14.81
CA ASP A 110 1.99 6.05 -15.27
C ASP A 110 2.23 4.63 -15.80
N TRP A 111 3.30 4.42 -16.59
CA TRP A 111 3.69 3.09 -17.06
C TRP A 111 3.99 2.14 -15.88
N ARG A 112 4.63 2.63 -14.81
CA ARG A 112 4.94 1.83 -13.62
C ARG A 112 3.67 1.35 -12.91
N VAL A 113 2.67 2.23 -12.79
CA VAL A 113 1.36 1.87 -12.25
C VAL A 113 0.66 0.85 -13.16
N ASP A 114 0.67 1.08 -14.47
CA ASP A 114 0.06 0.18 -15.45
C ASP A 114 0.66 -1.23 -15.42
N GLN A 115 2.00 -1.38 -15.19
CA GLN A 115 2.64 -2.69 -15.05
C GLN A 115 2.04 -3.56 -13.95
N ILE A 116 1.48 -2.99 -12.91
CA ILE A 116 0.84 -3.72 -11.82
C ILE A 116 -0.66 -3.91 -12.09
N MET A 117 -1.34 -2.85 -12.50
CA MET A 117 -2.79 -2.88 -12.70
C MET A 117 -3.21 -3.81 -13.84
N GLU A 118 -2.42 -3.85 -14.94
CA GLU A 118 -2.66 -4.78 -16.04
C GLU A 118 -2.51 -6.26 -15.64
N LEU A 119 -1.58 -6.59 -14.71
CA LEU A 119 -1.45 -7.93 -14.18
C LEU A 119 -2.63 -8.32 -13.28
N LEU A 120 -3.09 -7.39 -12.46
CA LEU A 120 -4.17 -7.63 -11.49
C LEU A 120 -5.56 -7.68 -12.14
N GLY A 121 -5.72 -7.16 -13.36
CA GLY A 121 -6.98 -7.18 -14.09
C GLY A 121 -8.09 -6.48 -13.30
N ASP A 122 -9.19 -7.19 -13.02
CA ASP A 122 -10.35 -6.65 -12.30
C ASP A 122 -10.28 -6.85 -10.77
N ALA A 123 -9.18 -7.39 -10.24
CA ALA A 123 -9.01 -7.58 -8.80
C ALA A 123 -9.07 -6.25 -8.04
N PRO A 124 -9.75 -6.17 -6.88
CA PRO A 124 -9.80 -4.96 -6.06
C PRO A 124 -8.40 -4.56 -5.57
N VAL A 125 -7.96 -3.33 -5.84
CA VAL A 125 -6.64 -2.81 -5.48
C VAL A 125 -6.76 -1.58 -4.60
N LEU A 126 -6.08 -1.60 -3.45
CA LEU A 126 -5.81 -0.45 -2.60
C LEU A 126 -4.34 -0.07 -2.74
N TRP A 127 -4.06 1.15 -3.20
CA TRP A 127 -2.69 1.61 -3.40
C TRP A 127 -2.47 2.93 -2.66
N PRO A 128 -1.58 2.98 -1.65
CA PRO A 128 -1.30 4.21 -0.91
C PRO A 128 -0.44 5.17 -1.73
N THR A 129 -0.68 6.46 -1.58
CA THR A 129 0.25 7.49 -2.05
C THR A 129 1.58 7.39 -1.31
N ALA A 130 2.69 7.71 -2.01
CA ALA A 130 4.03 7.72 -1.44
C ALA A 130 4.27 8.99 -0.62
N ALA A 131 5.00 8.85 0.49
CA ALA A 131 5.42 9.97 1.31
C ALA A 131 6.72 9.64 2.05
N THR A 132 7.56 10.66 2.23
CA THR A 132 8.75 10.67 3.09
C THR A 132 8.77 11.94 3.94
N ASN A 133 9.67 12.04 4.90
CA ASN A 133 9.90 13.27 5.67
C ASN A 133 11.23 13.96 5.27
N LEU A 134 11.85 13.53 4.17
CA LEU A 134 13.07 14.12 3.63
C LEU A 134 12.76 15.35 2.76
N ASN A 135 13.70 16.30 2.76
CA ASN A 135 13.65 17.53 1.97
C ASN A 135 14.84 17.66 1.02
N SER A 136 15.51 16.57 0.70
CA SER A 136 16.66 16.54 -0.21
C SER A 136 16.99 15.13 -0.67
N GLY A 137 17.77 15.04 -1.77
CA GLY A 137 18.19 13.75 -2.33
C GLY A 137 17.10 13.09 -3.17
N SER A 138 17.34 11.84 -3.57
CA SER A 138 16.37 11.08 -4.41
C SER A 138 15.06 10.79 -3.66
N TYR A 139 15.11 10.65 -2.35
CA TYR A 139 13.95 10.43 -1.48
C TYR A 139 13.33 11.72 -0.94
N ASP A 140 13.70 12.90 -1.49
CA ASP A 140 12.98 14.15 -1.17
C ASP A 140 11.48 13.95 -1.34
N ASN A 141 10.69 14.37 -0.35
CA ASN A 141 9.22 14.23 -0.42
C ASN A 141 8.61 14.94 -1.64
N ALA A 142 9.25 15.98 -2.15
CA ALA A 142 8.83 16.64 -3.39
C ALA A 142 8.91 15.70 -4.61
N ASN A 143 9.81 14.73 -4.61
CA ASN A 143 9.93 13.74 -5.68
C ASN A 143 8.78 12.71 -5.69
N MET A 144 8.01 12.60 -4.60
CA MET A 144 6.86 11.69 -4.52
C MET A 144 5.67 12.19 -5.36
N ALA A 145 5.58 13.50 -5.59
CA ALA A 145 4.44 14.12 -6.25
C ALA A 145 4.15 13.56 -7.65
N PRO A 146 5.11 13.42 -8.58
CA PRO A 146 4.82 12.88 -9.92
C PRO A 146 4.25 11.45 -9.89
N PHE A 147 4.78 10.59 -9.02
CA PHE A 147 4.24 9.23 -8.85
C PHE A 147 2.82 9.25 -8.27
N ASN A 148 2.58 10.08 -7.26
CA ASN A 148 1.25 10.23 -6.66
C ASN A 148 0.23 10.78 -7.67
N GLU A 149 0.61 11.74 -8.50
CA GLU A 149 -0.22 12.28 -9.58
C GLU A 149 -0.57 11.20 -10.62
N ALA A 150 0.40 10.40 -11.04
CA ALA A 150 0.19 9.29 -11.96
C ALA A 150 -0.75 8.22 -11.35
N LEU A 151 -0.56 7.89 -10.07
CA LEU A 151 -1.43 6.96 -9.34
C LEU A 151 -2.87 7.49 -9.24
N LEU A 152 -3.05 8.76 -8.93
CA LEU A 152 -4.36 9.42 -8.89
C LEU A 152 -5.03 9.44 -10.28
N ALA A 153 -4.28 9.71 -11.34
CA ALA A 153 -4.78 9.70 -12.72
C ALA A 153 -5.14 8.28 -13.21
N ALA A 154 -4.50 7.23 -12.67
CA ALA A 154 -4.75 5.85 -13.06
C ALA A 154 -6.20 5.39 -12.73
N ARG A 155 -6.90 6.03 -11.79
CA ARG A 155 -8.31 5.74 -11.46
C ARG A 155 -9.26 5.89 -12.66
N ASP A 156 -8.95 6.81 -13.57
CA ASP A 156 -9.74 7.00 -14.79
C ASP A 156 -9.64 5.79 -15.74
N ARG A 157 -8.56 5.00 -15.64
CA ARG A 157 -8.31 3.80 -16.45
C ARG A 157 -8.69 2.51 -15.73
N TYR A 158 -8.62 2.49 -14.40
CA TYR A 158 -8.80 1.30 -13.58
C TYR A 158 -9.90 1.50 -12.54
N PRO A 159 -11.16 1.12 -12.84
CA PRO A 159 -12.29 1.31 -11.92
C PRO A 159 -12.20 0.46 -10.63
N ASN A 160 -11.32 -0.54 -10.61
CA ASN A 160 -11.02 -1.40 -9.48
C ASN A 160 -9.89 -0.88 -8.58
N LEU A 161 -9.25 0.24 -8.96
CA LEU A 161 -8.22 0.92 -8.16
C LEU A 161 -8.87 1.90 -7.19
N VAL A 162 -8.58 1.75 -5.91
CA VAL A 162 -8.84 2.78 -4.89
C VAL A 162 -7.50 3.30 -4.38
N VAL A 163 -7.30 4.61 -4.42
CA VAL A 163 -6.10 5.25 -3.91
C VAL A 163 -6.32 5.59 -2.44
N TYR A 164 -5.42 5.15 -1.58
CA TYR A 164 -5.35 5.59 -0.21
C TYR A 164 -4.42 6.80 -0.12
N ASP A 165 -4.95 7.98 0.22
CA ASP A 165 -4.16 9.21 0.38
C ASP A 165 -3.35 9.20 1.69
N TRP A 166 -2.39 8.27 1.77
CA TRP A 166 -1.48 8.12 2.90
C TRP A 166 -0.63 9.38 3.13
N ALA A 167 -0.24 10.07 2.06
CA ALA A 167 0.55 11.30 2.17
C ALA A 167 -0.16 12.41 2.95
N SER A 168 -1.50 12.43 2.95
CA SER A 168 -2.30 13.37 3.76
C SER A 168 -2.47 12.92 5.21
N ASP A 169 -2.42 11.61 5.48
CA ASP A 169 -2.67 11.06 6.81
C ASP A 169 -1.37 10.87 7.63
N VAL A 170 -0.24 10.64 6.95
CA VAL A 170 1.04 10.39 7.63
C VAL A 170 1.54 11.63 8.37
N ARG A 171 2.15 11.43 9.53
CA ARG A 171 2.69 12.52 10.36
C ARG A 171 4.21 12.45 10.44
N PRO A 172 4.90 13.61 10.46
CA PRO A 172 6.36 13.65 10.55
C PRO A 172 6.94 12.85 11.72
N GLU A 173 6.28 12.86 12.87
CA GLU A 173 6.72 12.14 14.07
C GLU A 173 6.61 10.62 13.97
N TRP A 174 6.00 10.08 12.92
CA TRP A 174 5.93 8.63 12.70
C TRP A 174 7.12 8.08 11.94
N PHE A 175 7.88 8.93 11.27
CA PHE A 175 9.11 8.52 10.59
C PHE A 175 10.23 8.23 11.58
N LEU A 176 11.15 7.34 11.19
CA LEU A 176 12.35 7.03 11.96
C LEU A 176 13.31 8.23 11.91
N PRO A 177 13.62 8.86 13.05
CA PRO A 177 14.46 10.06 13.05
C PRO A 177 15.83 9.82 12.41
N GLY A 178 16.19 10.66 11.43
CA GLY A 178 17.45 10.61 10.71
C GLY A 178 17.50 9.64 9.53
N ASP A 179 16.49 8.79 9.38
CA ASP A 179 16.21 8.02 8.18
C ASP A 179 15.15 8.74 7.32
N ASP A 180 14.04 9.14 7.95
CA ASP A 180 12.96 9.95 7.39
C ASP A 180 12.28 9.36 6.14
N VAL A 181 12.52 8.08 5.84
CA VAL A 181 11.85 7.25 4.81
C VAL A 181 11.06 6.13 5.47
N HIS A 182 11.69 5.41 6.40
CA HIS A 182 11.08 4.32 7.14
C HIS A 182 10.40 4.83 8.42
N TYR A 183 9.64 3.96 9.07
CA TYR A 183 8.84 4.33 10.24
C TYR A 183 9.48 3.81 11.53
N GLN A 184 9.39 4.61 12.59
CA GLN A 184 9.64 4.13 13.94
C GLN A 184 8.48 3.26 14.45
N THR A 185 8.63 2.65 15.62
CA THR A 185 7.64 1.72 16.19
C THR A 185 6.20 2.26 16.15
N GLU A 186 5.97 3.48 16.65
CA GLU A 186 4.64 4.10 16.59
C GLU A 186 4.14 4.27 15.16
N GLY A 187 5.02 4.69 14.25
CA GLY A 187 4.69 4.88 12.84
C GLY A 187 4.29 3.58 12.16
N ASN A 188 4.99 2.47 12.42
CA ASN A 188 4.65 1.15 11.91
C ASN A 188 3.27 0.68 12.42
N GLU A 189 3.00 0.87 13.71
CA GLU A 189 1.70 0.54 14.32
C GLU A 189 0.57 1.38 13.76
N LYS A 190 0.79 2.69 13.60
CA LYS A 190 -0.18 3.60 12.99
C LYS A 190 -0.43 3.25 11.53
N ARG A 191 0.62 2.94 10.79
CA ARG A 191 0.49 2.53 9.39
C ARG A 191 -0.36 1.25 9.27
N ALA A 192 -0.12 0.22 10.11
CA ALA A 192 -0.94 -0.99 10.14
C ALA A 192 -2.41 -0.71 10.49
N GLU A 193 -2.67 0.14 11.49
CA GLU A 193 -4.02 0.57 11.89
C GLU A 193 -4.74 1.32 10.75
N TYR A 194 -4.06 2.28 10.12
CA TYR A 194 -4.61 3.15 9.08
C TYR A 194 -4.87 2.39 7.78
N PHE A 195 -3.99 1.46 7.40
CA PHE A 195 -4.22 0.59 6.24
C PHE A 195 -5.42 -0.33 6.46
N ALA A 196 -5.61 -0.85 7.67
CA ALA A 196 -6.81 -1.62 8.00
C ALA A 196 -8.09 -0.77 7.89
N LYS A 197 -8.06 0.48 8.37
CA LYS A 197 -9.18 1.42 8.22
C LYS A 197 -9.42 1.78 6.75
N ALA A 198 -8.35 2.11 6.00
CA ALA A 198 -8.44 2.41 4.58
C ALA A 198 -9.06 1.24 3.80
N LEU A 199 -8.72 -0.01 4.15
CA LEU A 199 -9.32 -1.21 3.54
C LEU A 199 -10.84 -1.27 3.77
N THR A 200 -11.34 -0.87 4.95
CA THR A 200 -12.78 -0.84 5.23
C THR A 200 -13.51 0.27 4.47
N LEU A 201 -12.84 1.39 4.22
CA LEU A 201 -13.37 2.51 3.45
C LEU A 201 -13.36 2.22 1.95
N ALA A 202 -12.29 1.57 1.47
CA ALA A 202 -12.14 1.22 0.06
C ALA A 202 -13.10 0.10 -0.38
N PHE A 203 -13.28 -0.91 0.46
CA PHE A 203 -14.04 -2.11 0.15
C PHE A 203 -14.99 -2.48 1.29
N PRO A 204 -16.01 -1.65 1.55
CA PRO A 204 -16.96 -1.89 2.64
C PRO A 204 -17.85 -3.11 2.35
N THR A 205 -18.43 -3.68 3.40
CA THR A 205 -19.28 -4.88 3.31
C THR A 205 -20.57 -4.68 2.54
N ASP A 206 -21.06 -3.46 2.42
CA ASP A 206 -22.26 -3.13 1.62
C ASP A 206 -21.99 -3.01 0.11
N GLY A 207 -20.71 -3.12 -0.29
CA GLY A 207 -20.30 -3.08 -1.68
C GLY A 207 -20.29 -1.68 -2.30
N SER A 208 -20.51 -0.63 -1.52
CA SER A 208 -20.38 0.75 -2.02
C SER A 208 -18.93 1.04 -2.43
N ALA A 209 -18.78 1.93 -3.40
CA ALA A 209 -17.47 2.46 -3.78
C ALA A 209 -17.25 3.82 -3.11
N PRO A 210 -16.01 4.15 -2.71
CA PRO A 210 -15.71 5.47 -2.20
C PRO A 210 -15.84 6.52 -3.31
N ASP A 211 -16.23 7.74 -2.93
CA ASP A 211 -16.28 8.88 -3.84
C ASP A 211 -14.89 9.09 -4.50
N ASP A 212 -14.90 9.32 -5.81
CA ASP A 212 -13.69 9.54 -6.61
C ASP A 212 -12.61 8.44 -6.48
N GLN A 213 -12.94 7.25 -5.96
CA GLN A 213 -11.99 6.16 -5.71
C GLN A 213 -10.78 6.59 -4.84
N ILE A 214 -10.98 7.51 -3.91
CA ILE A 214 -9.97 7.97 -2.95
C ILE A 214 -10.50 7.76 -1.54
N VAL A 215 -9.63 7.30 -0.63
CA VAL A 215 -9.91 7.20 0.79
C VAL A 215 -8.84 7.91 1.61
N THR A 216 -9.27 8.56 2.69
CA THR A 216 -8.44 9.12 3.77
C THR A 216 -9.02 8.67 5.10
N VAL A 217 -8.19 8.52 6.13
CA VAL A 217 -8.59 7.97 7.42
C VAL A 217 -8.88 9.06 8.46
N ASP A 218 -8.14 10.16 8.42
CA ASP A 218 -8.24 11.27 9.39
C ASP A 218 -9.22 12.40 8.97
N LYS A 219 -10.11 12.15 8.02
CA LYS A 219 -11.15 13.13 7.60
C LYS A 219 -12.50 12.81 8.18
#